data_0040143dbaf780fd61902a7b49f48111
#
_entry.id   0040143dbaf780fd61902a7b49f48111
#
_cell.length_a   1.000
_cell.length_b   1.000
_cell.length_c   1.000
_cell.angle_alpha   90.00
_cell.angle_beta   90.00
_cell.angle_gamma   90.00
#
_symmetry.space_group_name_H-M   'P 1'
#
loop_
_entity.id
_entity.type
_entity.pdbx_description
1 polymer ?
#
loop_
_entity_poly.entity_id
_entity_poly.type
_entity_poly.pdbx_seq_one_letter_code
_entity_poly.pdbx_strand_id
1 'polypeptide(L)'
;MAKLVSTNPAKNYDVLGSVNVSPSKEIKAKVTRARAATAGWKTLGVVKRIKLLQPLYQQFLERKKEIALLVTQEIGKPITEAKSDLNWDGDYFQDFLDHGATYLGDEIPYQNNGKSHRIVYEPLGVAVVIVPWNYPFGNALWGVVPNLIAGNVVVFKHSEECPLMGKVIDEMVGSLHLPEGVFSQVYGDGKVGEVLANSDIDLIWFTGSTAVGKKLYEIVGKKFIKGVMELGGSNPAVIFDDVDVDTLIGQLYTGRFMNCGQVCDATKRLIVHKSIYNTVVKKLEERLVNVRIGDPEDAATQLGSLVAKRQLELLEAQVGDAVARGAKVVIGGRRPAGLPGAYYLPTILTNVKREMRVWKEEVFGPVLPIVTFQTEDEAIALANDTPYGLGAQVFSKDVDRAIRVANKINAGSIDINDGNHWQPCTPFGGNKGSGKGREHGKHGFQELCQIKVIAI
;
A
#
# COMPACT_ATOMS: atom_id res chain seq x y z
N MET A 1 -17.37 10.90 -24.87
CA MET A 1 -16.09 10.65 -24.16
C MET A 1 -16.09 9.22 -23.67
N ALA A 2 -14.92 8.55 -23.64
CA ALA A 2 -14.80 7.24 -23.03
C ALA A 2 -15.09 7.34 -21.53
N LYS A 3 -15.70 6.30 -20.94
CA LYS A 3 -16.04 6.24 -19.52
C LYS A 3 -15.24 5.13 -18.83
N LEU A 4 -14.82 5.38 -17.60
CA LEU A 4 -14.46 4.35 -16.65
C LEU A 4 -15.73 3.97 -15.87
N VAL A 5 -16.04 2.69 -15.84
CA VAL A 5 -17.20 2.14 -15.15
C VAL A 5 -16.72 1.49 -13.85
N SER A 6 -17.28 1.94 -12.74
CA SER A 6 -17.09 1.30 -11.44
C SER A 6 -18.07 0.15 -11.31
N THR A 7 -17.61 -0.99 -10.79
CA THR A 7 -18.43 -2.19 -10.63
C THR A 7 -18.20 -2.82 -9.25
N ASN A 8 -19.22 -3.55 -8.75
CA ASN A 8 -19.11 -4.31 -7.50
C ASN A 8 -18.62 -5.74 -7.77
N PRO A 9 -17.36 -6.07 -7.43
CA PRO A 9 -16.80 -7.39 -7.71
C PRO A 9 -17.44 -8.52 -6.90
N ALA A 10 -18.10 -8.20 -5.80
CA ALA A 10 -18.81 -9.15 -4.96
C ALA A 10 -20.22 -9.45 -5.48
N LYS A 11 -20.81 -8.54 -6.27
CA LYS A 11 -22.18 -8.65 -6.82
C LYS A 11 -22.14 -8.83 -8.35
N ASN A 12 -21.36 -9.79 -8.80
CA ASN A 12 -21.23 -10.14 -10.23
C ASN A 12 -20.92 -8.95 -11.14
N TYR A 13 -20.13 -7.98 -10.64
CA TYR A 13 -19.74 -6.77 -11.38
C TYR A 13 -20.91 -5.83 -11.72
N ASP A 14 -21.93 -5.78 -10.88
CA ASP A 14 -23.01 -4.79 -11.00
C ASP A 14 -22.43 -3.39 -11.05
N VAL A 15 -22.98 -2.56 -11.94
CA VAL A 15 -22.48 -1.20 -12.17
C VAL A 15 -22.87 -0.28 -11.03
N LEU A 16 -21.88 0.33 -10.39
CA LEU A 16 -22.04 1.33 -9.33
C LEU A 16 -22.14 2.75 -9.88
N GLY A 17 -21.44 3.04 -10.97
CA GLY A 17 -21.39 4.35 -11.57
C GLY A 17 -20.28 4.48 -12.61
N SER A 18 -20.02 5.70 -13.06
CA SER A 18 -18.94 5.94 -14.02
C SER A 18 -18.39 7.36 -13.93
N VAL A 19 -17.15 7.54 -14.39
CA VAL A 19 -16.50 8.84 -14.59
C VAL A 19 -16.02 8.96 -16.04
N ASN A 20 -15.85 10.19 -16.53
CA ASN A 20 -15.28 10.40 -17.86
C ASN A 20 -13.75 10.23 -17.82
N VAL A 21 -13.19 9.55 -18.82
CA VAL A 21 -11.74 9.46 -19.01
C VAL A 21 -11.19 10.83 -19.41
N SER A 22 -10.14 11.29 -18.71
CA SER A 22 -9.49 12.56 -19.03
C SER A 22 -8.73 12.47 -20.34
N PRO A 23 -9.07 13.29 -21.36
CA PRO A 23 -8.34 13.31 -22.62
C PRO A 23 -6.95 13.95 -22.44
N SER A 24 -5.98 13.60 -23.29
CA SER A 24 -4.60 14.10 -23.21
C SER A 24 -4.50 15.64 -23.19
N LYS A 25 -5.41 16.34 -23.87
CA LYS A 25 -5.46 17.82 -23.86
C LYS A 25 -5.78 18.35 -22.45
N GLU A 26 -6.73 17.73 -21.75
CA GLU A 26 -7.10 18.09 -20.38
C GLU A 26 -5.95 17.82 -19.41
N ILE A 27 -5.30 16.65 -19.52
CA ILE A 27 -4.15 16.27 -18.70
C ILE A 27 -3.04 17.32 -18.82
N LYS A 28 -2.65 17.67 -20.06
CA LYS A 28 -1.63 18.70 -20.32
C LYS A 28 -2.02 20.07 -19.74
N ALA A 29 -3.28 20.47 -19.88
CA ALA A 29 -3.76 21.74 -19.32
C ALA A 29 -3.72 21.74 -17.78
N LYS A 30 -4.07 20.63 -17.12
CA LYS A 30 -3.97 20.47 -15.66
C LYS A 30 -2.53 20.55 -15.19
N VAL A 31 -1.58 19.89 -15.86
CA VAL A 31 -0.15 19.97 -15.54
C VAL A 31 0.40 21.39 -15.75
N THR A 32 -0.01 22.09 -16.81
CA THR A 32 0.40 23.48 -17.05
C THR A 32 -0.08 24.41 -15.91
N ARG A 33 -1.34 24.25 -15.48
CA ARG A 33 -1.85 25.02 -14.32
C ARG A 33 -1.12 24.65 -13.02
N ALA A 34 -0.83 23.37 -12.81
CA ALA A 34 -0.05 22.92 -11.67
C ALA A 34 1.34 23.59 -11.67
N ARG A 35 2.03 23.60 -12.80
CA ARG A 35 3.35 24.28 -12.95
C ARG A 35 3.26 25.76 -12.59
N ALA A 36 2.24 26.47 -13.03
CA ALA A 36 2.04 27.88 -12.72
C ALA A 36 1.77 28.13 -11.23
N ALA A 37 1.15 27.19 -10.52
CA ALA A 37 0.81 27.32 -9.10
C ALA A 37 1.99 27.07 -8.13
N THR A 38 3.07 26.43 -8.56
CA THR A 38 4.18 25.99 -7.69
C THR A 38 4.79 27.12 -6.85
N ALA A 39 5.12 28.24 -7.46
CA ALA A 39 5.76 29.37 -6.77
C ALA A 39 4.85 29.97 -5.68
N GLY A 40 3.57 30.20 -6.00
CA GLY A 40 2.58 30.72 -5.05
C GLY A 40 2.36 29.78 -3.87
N TRP A 41 2.22 28.50 -4.13
CA TRP A 41 2.01 27.48 -3.09
C TRP A 41 3.24 27.33 -2.17
N LYS A 42 4.44 27.28 -2.75
CA LYS A 42 5.71 27.26 -1.99
C LYS A 42 5.81 28.47 -1.04
N THR A 43 5.48 29.67 -1.50
CA THR A 43 5.64 30.94 -0.75
C THR A 43 4.73 31.01 0.47
N LEU A 44 3.61 30.28 0.52
CA LEU A 44 2.70 30.28 1.69
C LEU A 44 3.38 29.77 2.97
N GLY A 45 4.40 28.93 2.87
CA GLY A 45 5.03 28.28 4.02
C GLY A 45 4.17 27.12 4.58
N VAL A 46 4.81 26.18 5.27
CA VAL A 46 4.22 24.92 5.74
C VAL A 46 3.01 25.11 6.66
N VAL A 47 3.10 26.03 7.62
CA VAL A 47 2.04 26.29 8.61
C VAL A 47 0.74 26.79 7.96
N LYS A 48 0.84 27.66 6.95
CA LYS A 48 -0.36 28.13 6.23
C LYS A 48 -0.97 27.05 5.36
N ARG A 49 -0.13 26.21 4.71
CA ARG A 49 -0.60 25.06 3.92
C ARG A 49 -1.37 24.08 4.79
N ILE A 50 -0.85 23.73 5.98
CA ILE A 50 -1.55 22.89 6.95
C ILE A 50 -2.92 23.48 7.33
N LYS A 51 -2.98 24.77 7.63
CA LYS A 51 -4.25 25.44 7.96
C LYS A 51 -5.29 25.35 6.83
N LEU A 52 -4.86 25.44 5.58
CA LEU A 52 -5.74 25.29 4.41
C LEU A 52 -6.23 23.85 4.22
N LEU A 53 -5.48 22.86 4.72
CA LEU A 53 -5.83 21.44 4.61
C LEU A 53 -6.63 20.91 5.82
N GLN A 54 -6.63 21.60 6.96
CA GLN A 54 -7.40 21.18 8.14
C GLN A 54 -8.88 20.88 7.87
N PRO A 55 -9.63 21.66 7.06
CA PRO A 55 -11.03 21.35 6.79
C PRO A 55 -11.23 20.01 6.05
N LEU A 56 -10.21 19.50 5.35
CA LEU A 56 -10.27 18.19 4.71
C LEU A 56 -10.40 17.06 5.75
N TYR A 57 -9.75 17.20 6.89
CA TYR A 57 -9.87 16.24 7.98
C TYR A 57 -11.30 16.19 8.56
N GLN A 58 -11.93 17.36 8.71
CA GLN A 58 -13.32 17.43 9.15
C GLN A 58 -14.27 16.74 8.16
N GLN A 59 -14.12 17.02 6.86
CA GLN A 59 -14.90 16.35 5.82
C GLN A 59 -14.67 14.83 5.81
N PHE A 60 -13.43 14.39 6.04
CA PHE A 60 -13.11 12.97 6.17
C PHE A 60 -13.92 12.35 7.33
N LEU A 61 -13.93 12.98 8.52
CA LEU A 61 -14.68 12.47 9.67
C LEU A 61 -16.18 12.38 9.38
N GLU A 62 -16.75 13.38 8.72
CA GLU A 62 -18.18 13.43 8.36
C GLU A 62 -18.55 12.37 7.32
N ARG A 63 -17.67 12.11 6.34
CA ARG A 63 -17.90 11.17 5.23
C ARG A 63 -17.41 9.75 5.49
N LYS A 64 -16.86 9.41 6.66
CA LYS A 64 -16.29 8.06 6.95
C LYS A 64 -17.25 6.91 6.61
N LYS A 65 -18.54 7.04 6.89
CA LYS A 65 -19.52 5.99 6.59
C LYS A 65 -19.72 5.79 5.08
N GLU A 66 -19.79 6.88 4.33
CA GLU A 66 -19.89 6.88 2.86
C GLU A 66 -18.65 6.26 2.24
N ILE A 67 -17.47 6.71 2.68
CA ILE A 67 -16.18 6.22 2.20
C ILE A 67 -16.04 4.72 2.48
N ALA A 68 -16.37 4.24 3.70
CA ALA A 68 -16.31 2.82 4.05
C ALA A 68 -17.22 1.97 3.16
N LEU A 69 -18.45 2.42 2.91
CA LEU A 69 -19.37 1.71 2.03
C LEU A 69 -18.85 1.64 0.61
N LEU A 70 -18.34 2.75 0.10
CA LEU A 70 -17.78 2.81 -1.26
C LEU A 70 -16.54 1.91 -1.41
N VAL A 71 -15.64 1.88 -0.42
CA VAL A 71 -14.52 0.92 -0.36
C VAL A 71 -15.05 -0.51 -0.47
N THR A 72 -16.06 -0.85 0.34
CA THR A 72 -16.66 -2.19 0.32
C THR A 72 -17.24 -2.54 -1.05
N GLN A 73 -17.92 -1.61 -1.67
CA GLN A 73 -18.60 -1.83 -2.96
C GLN A 73 -17.63 -1.89 -4.14
N GLU A 74 -16.64 -1.00 -4.22
CA GLU A 74 -15.72 -0.95 -5.37
C GLU A 74 -14.65 -2.04 -5.33
N ILE A 75 -14.22 -2.52 -4.14
CA ILE A 75 -13.11 -3.47 -4.04
C ILE A 75 -13.45 -4.81 -3.38
N GLY A 76 -14.66 -4.96 -2.82
CA GLY A 76 -15.09 -6.20 -2.18
C GLY A 76 -14.54 -6.43 -0.77
N LYS A 77 -13.96 -5.41 -0.12
CA LYS A 77 -13.46 -5.49 1.27
C LYS A 77 -14.63 -5.57 2.26
N PRO A 78 -14.59 -6.45 3.28
CA PRO A 78 -15.60 -6.47 4.33
C PRO A 78 -15.82 -5.09 4.96
N ILE A 79 -17.06 -4.70 5.17
CA ILE A 79 -17.43 -3.37 5.71
C ILE A 79 -16.82 -3.09 7.09
N THR A 80 -16.60 -4.13 7.89
CA THR A 80 -15.93 -4.03 9.19
C THR A 80 -14.46 -3.67 9.06
N GLU A 81 -13.75 -4.28 8.09
CA GLU A 81 -12.37 -3.94 7.76
C GLU A 81 -12.26 -2.54 7.15
N ALA A 82 -13.15 -2.19 6.21
CA ALA A 82 -13.18 -0.84 5.62
C ALA A 82 -13.36 0.27 6.68
N LYS A 83 -14.21 0.04 7.68
CA LYS A 83 -14.37 0.98 8.81
C LYS A 83 -13.13 1.06 9.70
N SER A 84 -12.46 -0.08 9.94
CA SER A 84 -11.22 -0.14 10.72
C SER A 84 -10.09 0.61 10.01
N ASP A 85 -9.93 0.40 8.70
CA ASP A 85 -8.95 1.10 7.89
C ASP A 85 -9.10 2.63 7.98
N LEU A 86 -10.34 3.14 7.89
CA LEU A 86 -10.58 4.57 8.00
C LEU A 86 -10.34 5.15 9.41
N ASN A 87 -10.37 4.35 10.47
CA ASN A 87 -9.94 4.81 11.78
C ASN A 87 -8.43 5.03 11.77
N TRP A 88 -7.70 4.05 11.26
CA TRP A 88 -6.27 4.09 11.09
C TRP A 88 -5.81 5.19 10.12
N ASP A 89 -6.47 5.38 8.98
CA ASP A 89 -6.24 6.52 8.07
C ASP A 89 -6.41 7.86 8.79
N GLY A 90 -7.35 7.95 9.74
CA GLY A 90 -7.55 9.13 10.58
C GLY A 90 -6.35 9.47 11.44
N ASP A 91 -5.69 8.47 12.03
CA ASP A 91 -4.49 8.66 12.85
C ASP A 91 -3.32 9.19 11.99
N TYR A 92 -3.15 8.66 10.77
CA TYR A 92 -2.16 9.18 9.81
C TYR A 92 -2.47 10.60 9.37
N PHE A 93 -3.74 10.88 9.08
CA PHE A 93 -4.13 12.23 8.67
C PHE A 93 -3.86 13.25 9.76
N GLN A 94 -4.21 12.92 11.01
CA GLN A 94 -3.96 13.78 12.16
C GLN A 94 -2.45 14.02 12.36
N ASP A 95 -1.63 12.97 12.28
CA ASP A 95 -0.17 13.07 12.37
C ASP A 95 0.41 14.01 11.30
N PHE A 96 -0.05 13.90 10.06
CA PHE A 96 0.42 14.77 8.98
C PHE A 96 0.12 16.25 9.25
N LEU A 97 -1.04 16.55 9.82
CA LEU A 97 -1.42 17.92 10.17
C LEU A 97 -0.66 18.43 11.40
N ASP A 98 -0.47 17.59 12.42
CA ASP A 98 0.15 17.99 13.68
C ASP A 98 1.69 18.08 13.57
N HIS A 99 2.31 17.15 12.84
CA HIS A 99 3.75 16.98 12.82
C HIS A 99 4.43 17.39 11.50
N GLY A 100 3.67 17.58 10.41
CA GLY A 100 4.26 17.89 9.10
C GLY A 100 5.17 19.12 9.09
N ALA A 101 4.86 20.15 9.89
CA ALA A 101 5.75 21.32 10.05
C ALA A 101 7.06 20.96 10.77
N THR A 102 7.00 20.07 11.78
CA THR A 102 8.17 19.60 12.52
C THR A 102 9.03 18.68 11.66
N TYR A 103 8.43 17.81 10.87
CA TYR A 103 9.14 16.89 9.96
C TYR A 103 9.95 17.64 8.88
N LEU A 104 9.49 18.83 8.48
CA LEU A 104 10.13 19.70 7.48
C LEU A 104 10.88 20.87 8.11
N GLY A 105 11.04 20.86 9.43
CA GLY A 105 11.79 21.91 10.14
C GLY A 105 13.26 21.93 9.74
N ASP A 106 13.83 23.12 9.74
CA ASP A 106 15.25 23.33 9.43
C ASP A 106 16.15 22.61 10.46
N GLU A 107 17.27 22.11 10.01
CA GLU A 107 18.31 21.52 10.86
C GLU A 107 19.55 22.43 10.89
N ILE A 108 20.20 22.53 12.05
CA ILE A 108 21.45 23.29 12.22
C ILE A 108 22.55 22.33 12.66
N PRO A 109 23.14 21.57 11.70
CA PRO A 109 24.14 20.54 12.04
C PRO A 109 25.48 21.11 12.47
N TYR A 110 25.73 22.40 12.19
CA TYR A 110 26.97 23.08 12.55
C TYR A 110 26.70 24.48 13.02
N GLN A 111 27.26 24.83 14.22
CA GLN A 111 27.27 26.19 14.76
C GLN A 111 28.55 26.36 15.58
N ASN A 112 29.44 27.25 15.13
CA ASN A 112 30.69 27.54 15.80
C ASN A 112 31.24 28.93 15.40
N ASN A 113 31.76 29.68 16.38
CA ASN A 113 32.44 31.01 16.17
C ASN A 113 31.64 32.00 15.26
N GLY A 114 30.32 32.09 15.48
CA GLY A 114 29.45 32.98 14.71
C GLY A 114 29.08 32.46 13.32
N LYS A 115 29.55 31.27 12.91
CA LYS A 115 29.18 30.60 11.67
C LYS A 115 28.16 29.52 11.94
N SER A 116 27.20 29.32 11.03
CA SER A 116 26.22 28.24 11.10
C SER A 116 25.92 27.64 9.72
N HIS A 117 25.60 26.37 9.69
CA HIS A 117 25.05 25.73 8.50
C HIS A 117 23.61 25.31 8.78
N ARG A 118 22.70 25.70 7.90
CA ARG A 118 21.29 25.43 7.99
C ARG A 118 20.89 24.55 6.81
N ILE A 119 20.25 23.43 7.12
CA ILE A 119 19.62 22.53 6.12
C ILE A 119 18.16 22.91 6.02
N VAL A 120 17.69 23.15 4.81
CA VAL A 120 16.30 23.53 4.49
C VAL A 120 15.71 22.52 3.53
N TYR A 121 14.47 22.11 3.78
CA TYR A 121 13.69 21.21 2.93
C TYR A 121 12.79 22.03 2.01
N GLU A 122 13.09 22.04 0.71
CA GLU A 122 12.31 22.76 -0.28
C GLU A 122 11.46 21.83 -1.13
N PRO A 123 10.18 22.18 -1.44
CA PRO A 123 9.35 21.37 -2.32
C PRO A 123 9.99 21.18 -3.70
N LEU A 124 9.76 20.03 -4.31
CA LEU A 124 10.25 19.69 -5.65
C LEU A 124 9.52 20.47 -6.74
N GLY A 125 8.20 20.62 -6.62
CA GLY A 125 7.38 21.32 -7.60
C GLY A 125 6.09 20.60 -7.94
N VAL A 126 5.93 20.11 -9.18
CA VAL A 126 4.75 19.35 -9.63
C VAL A 126 4.92 17.87 -9.29
N ALA A 127 4.12 17.37 -8.39
CA ALA A 127 4.04 15.94 -8.04
C ALA A 127 2.89 15.25 -8.78
N VAL A 128 3.20 14.17 -9.46
CA VAL A 128 2.21 13.22 -9.95
C VAL A 128 2.04 12.13 -8.92
N VAL A 129 0.82 11.97 -8.40
CA VAL A 129 0.46 10.95 -7.41
C VAL A 129 -0.46 9.92 -8.09
N ILE A 130 -0.01 8.66 -8.15
CA ILE A 130 -0.77 7.55 -8.75
C ILE A 130 -0.90 6.45 -7.71
N VAL A 131 -2.14 6.05 -7.41
CA VAL A 131 -2.44 5.14 -6.31
C VAL A 131 -3.22 3.90 -6.76
N PRO A 132 -3.06 2.75 -6.07
CA PRO A 132 -3.78 1.52 -6.34
C PRO A 132 -5.17 1.52 -5.69
N TRP A 133 -5.82 0.37 -5.75
CA TRP A 133 -7.20 0.15 -5.32
C TRP A 133 -7.35 -0.54 -3.96
N ASN A 134 -6.31 -1.18 -3.42
CA ASN A 134 -6.44 -2.07 -2.25
C ASN A 134 -6.70 -1.35 -0.91
N TYR A 135 -6.23 -0.11 -0.77
CA TYR A 135 -6.56 0.86 0.28
C TYR A 135 -6.88 2.19 -0.40
N PRO A 136 -8.04 2.30 -1.06
CA PRO A 136 -8.26 3.34 -2.05
C PRO A 136 -8.28 4.76 -1.46
N PHE A 137 -8.77 4.93 -0.22
CA PHE A 137 -8.74 6.22 0.47
C PHE A 137 -7.36 6.48 1.10
N GLY A 138 -6.83 5.52 1.87
CA GLY A 138 -5.55 5.67 2.57
C GLY A 138 -4.38 5.99 1.64
N ASN A 139 -4.21 5.23 0.55
CA ASN A 139 -3.14 5.49 -0.42
C ASN A 139 -3.24 6.90 -1.04
N ALA A 140 -4.46 7.39 -1.31
CA ALA A 140 -4.64 8.74 -1.81
C ALA A 140 -4.28 9.80 -0.74
N LEU A 141 -4.71 9.59 0.50
CA LEU A 141 -4.37 10.43 1.64
C LEU A 141 -2.85 10.53 1.81
N TRP A 142 -2.15 9.37 1.81
CA TRP A 142 -0.70 9.28 2.04
C TRP A 142 0.13 9.92 0.93
N GLY A 143 -0.36 9.88 -0.32
CA GLY A 143 0.32 10.53 -1.44
C GLY A 143 -0.02 12.02 -1.60
N VAL A 144 -1.28 12.41 -1.41
CA VAL A 144 -1.76 13.77 -1.69
C VAL A 144 -1.41 14.74 -0.55
N VAL A 145 -1.80 14.41 0.69
CA VAL A 145 -1.72 15.36 1.81
C VAL A 145 -0.27 15.73 2.16
N PRO A 146 0.67 14.77 2.34
CA PRO A 146 2.07 15.12 2.61
C PRO A 146 2.72 15.93 1.49
N ASN A 147 2.42 15.65 0.21
CA ASN A 147 2.91 16.45 -0.91
C ASN A 147 2.43 17.89 -0.84
N LEU A 148 1.15 18.12 -0.57
CA LEU A 148 0.59 19.48 -0.41
C LEU A 148 1.19 20.19 0.80
N ILE A 149 1.36 19.50 1.94
CA ILE A 149 2.03 20.07 3.13
C ILE A 149 3.49 20.42 2.84
N ALA A 150 4.23 19.54 2.15
CA ALA A 150 5.62 19.79 1.75
C ALA A 150 5.74 21.00 0.81
N GLY A 151 4.68 21.39 0.13
CA GLY A 151 4.62 22.53 -0.78
C GLY A 151 4.71 22.15 -2.26
N ASN A 152 4.61 20.86 -2.57
CA ASN A 152 4.38 20.40 -3.93
C ASN A 152 2.92 20.70 -4.33
N VAL A 153 2.69 20.86 -5.62
CA VAL A 153 1.34 20.85 -6.20
C VAL A 153 1.07 19.49 -6.80
N VAL A 154 -0.17 19.00 -6.73
CA VAL A 154 -0.48 17.61 -7.03
C VAL A 154 -1.38 17.46 -8.23
N VAL A 155 -0.96 16.61 -9.18
CA VAL A 155 -1.86 16.04 -10.19
C VAL A 155 -2.08 14.56 -9.85
N PHE A 156 -3.29 14.26 -9.42
CA PHE A 156 -3.67 12.97 -8.84
C PHE A 156 -4.36 12.06 -9.85
N LYS A 157 -4.02 10.77 -9.84
CA LYS A 157 -4.70 9.72 -10.59
C LYS A 157 -4.99 8.53 -9.70
N HIS A 158 -6.28 8.25 -9.48
CA HIS A 158 -6.70 7.03 -8.81
C HIS A 158 -6.66 5.79 -9.73
N SER A 159 -6.72 4.59 -9.15
CA SER A 159 -6.86 3.35 -9.92
C SER A 159 -8.16 3.34 -10.74
N GLU A 160 -8.11 2.69 -11.89
CA GLU A 160 -9.28 2.44 -12.74
C GLU A 160 -10.31 1.49 -12.10
N GLU A 161 -9.92 0.73 -11.09
CA GLU A 161 -10.82 -0.18 -10.35
C GLU A 161 -11.72 0.55 -9.34
N CYS A 162 -11.33 1.74 -8.89
CA CYS A 162 -12.11 2.53 -7.92
C CYS A 162 -12.25 4.00 -8.35
N PRO A 163 -12.87 4.25 -9.52
CA PRO A 163 -12.99 5.61 -10.05
C PRO A 163 -13.96 6.48 -9.23
N LEU A 164 -14.93 5.91 -8.53
CA LEU A 164 -15.86 6.68 -7.68
C LEU A 164 -15.18 7.13 -6.40
N MET A 165 -14.26 6.33 -5.82
CA MET A 165 -13.41 6.80 -4.73
C MET A 165 -12.55 7.99 -5.17
N GLY A 166 -11.99 7.93 -6.38
CA GLY A 166 -11.31 9.08 -6.97
C GLY A 166 -12.21 10.32 -7.02
N LYS A 167 -13.47 10.16 -7.44
CA LYS A 167 -14.44 11.25 -7.46
C LYS A 167 -14.72 11.84 -6.07
N VAL A 168 -14.87 11.00 -5.05
CA VAL A 168 -15.04 11.44 -3.65
C VAL A 168 -13.85 12.28 -3.20
N ILE A 169 -12.63 11.87 -3.50
CA ILE A 169 -11.40 12.61 -3.16
C ILE A 169 -11.35 13.95 -3.89
N ASP A 170 -11.69 13.99 -5.19
CA ASP A 170 -11.74 15.21 -6.00
C ASP A 170 -12.76 16.22 -5.42
N GLU A 171 -13.94 15.76 -5.03
CA GLU A 171 -14.96 16.56 -4.38
C GLU A 171 -14.48 17.13 -3.02
N MET A 172 -13.86 16.30 -2.18
CA MET A 172 -13.36 16.70 -0.89
C MET A 172 -12.27 17.75 -0.99
N VAL A 173 -11.25 17.54 -1.82
CA VAL A 173 -10.16 18.50 -2.00
C VAL A 173 -10.65 19.75 -2.74
N GLY A 174 -11.53 19.58 -3.73
CA GLY A 174 -12.11 20.70 -4.49
C GLY A 174 -12.90 21.69 -3.61
N SER A 175 -13.56 21.21 -2.56
CA SER A 175 -14.31 22.05 -1.62
C SER A 175 -13.44 22.93 -0.72
N LEU A 176 -12.12 22.67 -0.64
CA LEU A 176 -11.18 23.49 0.13
C LEU A 176 -10.89 24.85 -0.54
N HIS A 177 -11.34 25.06 -1.77
CA HIS A 177 -11.04 26.26 -2.56
C HIS A 177 -9.56 26.64 -2.55
N LEU A 178 -8.67 25.64 -2.67
CA LEU A 178 -7.23 25.89 -2.81
C LEU A 178 -6.94 26.73 -4.07
N PRO A 179 -5.82 27.46 -4.11
CA PRO A 179 -5.45 28.21 -5.32
C PRO A 179 -5.45 27.31 -6.57
N GLU A 180 -5.88 27.87 -7.71
CA GLU A 180 -5.99 27.12 -8.96
C GLU A 180 -4.66 26.43 -9.31
N GLY A 181 -4.71 25.14 -9.64
CA GLY A 181 -3.55 24.34 -9.99
C GLY A 181 -2.84 23.66 -8.83
N VAL A 182 -3.16 23.98 -7.57
CA VAL A 182 -2.54 23.31 -6.39
C VAL A 182 -2.91 21.85 -6.32
N PHE A 183 -4.15 21.50 -6.65
CA PHE A 183 -4.62 20.12 -6.78
C PHE A 183 -5.43 19.98 -8.06
N SER A 184 -5.25 18.87 -8.76
CA SER A 184 -6.07 18.48 -9.89
C SER A 184 -6.14 16.95 -9.97
N GLN A 185 -7.29 16.41 -10.34
CA GLN A 185 -7.44 14.97 -10.57
C GLN A 185 -7.64 14.65 -12.04
N VAL A 186 -7.09 13.52 -12.49
CA VAL A 186 -7.33 12.93 -13.80
C VAL A 186 -7.85 11.50 -13.66
N TYR A 187 -8.70 11.08 -14.58
CA TYR A 187 -9.33 9.77 -14.58
C TYR A 187 -8.90 8.97 -15.81
N GLY A 188 -8.58 7.71 -15.64
CA GLY A 188 -8.22 6.81 -16.73
C GLY A 188 -7.45 5.59 -16.28
N ASP A 189 -7.13 4.76 -17.25
CA ASP A 189 -6.33 3.54 -17.11
C ASP A 189 -4.80 3.82 -17.13
N GLY A 190 -4.02 2.79 -17.35
CA GLY A 190 -2.56 2.88 -17.46
C GLY A 190 -2.09 3.82 -18.58
N LYS A 191 -2.86 4.01 -19.66
CA LYS A 191 -2.51 4.94 -20.77
C LYS A 191 -2.55 6.39 -20.30
N VAL A 192 -3.56 6.75 -19.50
CA VAL A 192 -3.64 8.07 -18.87
C VAL A 192 -2.48 8.26 -17.88
N GLY A 193 -2.13 7.24 -17.11
CA GLY A 193 -0.95 7.25 -16.23
C GLY A 193 0.35 7.50 -16.98
N GLU A 194 0.53 6.89 -18.15
CA GLU A 194 1.70 7.08 -19.00
C GLU A 194 1.80 8.52 -19.56
N VAL A 195 0.67 9.07 -20.05
CA VAL A 195 0.62 10.48 -20.51
C VAL A 195 0.99 11.42 -19.38
N LEU A 196 0.47 11.18 -18.16
CA LEU A 196 0.73 11.99 -17.00
C LEU A 196 2.21 11.91 -16.56
N ALA A 197 2.79 10.72 -16.50
CA ALA A 197 4.18 10.50 -16.14
C ALA A 197 5.18 11.15 -17.12
N ASN A 198 4.81 11.24 -18.40
CA ASN A 198 5.62 11.90 -19.44
C ASN A 198 5.40 13.41 -19.53
N SER A 199 4.49 14.01 -18.74
CA SER A 199 4.23 15.46 -18.72
C SER A 199 5.34 16.22 -17.98
N ASP A 200 5.27 17.56 -17.95
CA ASP A 200 6.24 18.44 -17.27
C ASP A 200 6.04 18.39 -15.74
N ILE A 201 6.77 17.48 -15.06
CA ILE A 201 6.64 17.15 -13.65
C ILE A 201 8.01 17.00 -12.98
N ASP A 202 8.05 17.06 -11.64
CA ASP A 202 9.27 17.01 -10.83
C ASP A 202 9.35 15.79 -9.91
N LEU A 203 8.21 15.14 -9.65
CA LEU A 203 8.09 13.95 -8.79
C LEU A 203 7.04 13.00 -9.34
N ILE A 204 7.36 11.71 -9.34
CA ILE A 204 6.35 10.65 -9.41
C ILE A 204 6.29 9.95 -8.05
N TRP A 205 5.16 10.07 -7.36
CA TRP A 205 4.80 9.27 -6.21
C TRP A 205 3.84 8.17 -6.66
N PHE A 206 4.25 6.92 -6.52
CA PHE A 206 3.51 5.77 -7.05
C PHE A 206 3.46 4.63 -6.05
N THR A 207 2.24 4.17 -5.74
CA THR A 207 2.01 2.89 -5.07
C THR A 207 1.29 1.96 -6.03
N GLY A 208 1.78 0.71 -6.19
CA GLY A 208 1.18 -0.25 -7.10
C GLY A 208 2.06 -1.45 -7.43
N SER A 209 1.80 -2.10 -8.58
CA SER A 209 2.56 -3.29 -8.96
C SER A 209 4.02 -2.99 -9.34
N THR A 210 4.92 -3.90 -8.99
CA THR A 210 6.35 -3.79 -9.33
C THR A 210 6.59 -3.65 -10.83
N ALA A 211 5.78 -4.30 -11.67
CA ALA A 211 5.91 -4.20 -13.12
C ALA A 211 5.63 -2.78 -13.65
N VAL A 212 4.61 -2.11 -13.11
CA VAL A 212 4.28 -0.72 -13.47
C VAL A 212 5.31 0.23 -12.84
N GLY A 213 5.67 0.02 -11.57
CA GLY A 213 6.67 0.85 -10.89
C GLY A 213 8.01 0.90 -11.62
N LYS A 214 8.49 -0.23 -12.13
CA LYS A 214 9.72 -0.27 -12.95
C LYS A 214 9.62 0.59 -14.20
N LYS A 215 8.50 0.53 -14.93
CA LYS A 215 8.26 1.37 -16.11
C LYS A 215 8.23 2.87 -15.77
N LEU A 216 7.58 3.23 -14.66
CA LEU A 216 7.55 4.61 -14.20
C LEU A 216 8.93 5.08 -13.74
N TYR A 217 9.72 4.20 -13.09
CA TYR A 217 11.06 4.53 -12.67
C TYR A 217 12.04 4.71 -13.83
N GLU A 218 11.83 4.03 -14.97
CA GLU A 218 12.54 4.31 -16.22
C GLU A 218 12.27 5.74 -16.72
N ILE A 219 11.02 6.21 -16.61
CA ILE A 219 10.66 7.59 -16.97
C ILE A 219 11.31 8.58 -15.99
N VAL A 220 11.27 8.28 -14.68
CA VAL A 220 11.96 9.06 -13.63
C VAL A 220 13.44 9.22 -13.96
N GLY A 221 14.14 8.12 -14.30
CA GLY A 221 15.55 8.15 -14.67
C GLY A 221 15.83 8.95 -15.94
N LYS A 222 15.03 8.79 -16.98
CA LYS A 222 15.16 9.53 -18.25
C LYS A 222 14.95 11.05 -18.07
N LYS A 223 14.02 11.44 -17.18
CA LYS A 223 13.72 12.85 -16.90
C LYS A 223 14.61 13.46 -15.82
N PHE A 224 15.39 12.65 -15.12
CA PHE A 224 16.23 13.04 -14.00
C PHE A 224 15.45 13.74 -12.88
N ILE A 225 14.26 13.22 -12.56
CA ILE A 225 13.36 13.72 -11.53
C ILE A 225 13.33 12.78 -10.32
N LYS A 226 12.64 13.16 -9.24
CA LYS A 226 12.46 12.32 -8.07
C LYS A 226 11.38 11.23 -8.33
N GLY A 227 11.59 10.05 -7.76
CA GLY A 227 10.60 8.97 -7.74
C GLY A 227 10.50 8.37 -6.34
N VAL A 228 9.28 8.32 -5.78
CA VAL A 228 8.93 7.54 -4.59
C VAL A 228 8.03 6.40 -5.05
N MET A 229 8.48 5.17 -4.85
CA MET A 229 7.87 3.97 -5.40
C MET A 229 7.60 2.97 -4.28
N GLU A 230 6.32 2.76 -3.97
CA GLU A 230 5.86 1.71 -3.06
C GLU A 230 5.23 0.59 -3.89
N LEU A 231 5.87 -0.59 -3.90
CA LEU A 231 5.55 -1.64 -4.84
C LEU A 231 5.13 -2.93 -4.14
N GLY A 232 5.03 -4.02 -4.91
CA GLY A 232 4.63 -5.31 -4.39
C GLY A 232 5.61 -5.89 -3.37
N GLY A 233 5.14 -6.88 -2.61
CA GLY A 233 5.92 -7.61 -1.62
C GLY A 233 5.63 -9.10 -1.64
N SER A 234 6.54 -9.88 -1.04
CA SER A 234 6.35 -11.31 -0.76
C SER A 234 6.89 -11.61 0.63
N ASN A 235 6.24 -10.98 1.64
CA ASN A 235 6.74 -10.95 3.01
C ASN A 235 6.80 -12.35 3.61
N PRO A 236 7.94 -12.75 4.19
CA PRO A 236 8.04 -13.95 4.99
C PRO A 236 7.54 -13.69 6.42
N ALA A 237 6.88 -14.68 7.02
CA ALA A 237 6.76 -14.82 8.47
C ALA A 237 7.57 -16.04 8.89
N VAL A 238 8.63 -15.84 9.67
CA VAL A 238 9.50 -16.88 10.21
C VAL A 238 9.01 -17.26 11.61
N ILE A 239 8.70 -18.54 11.82
CA ILE A 239 8.13 -19.03 13.09
C ILE A 239 9.06 -20.08 13.68
N PHE A 240 9.68 -19.75 14.80
CA PHE A 240 10.53 -20.65 15.57
C PHE A 240 9.71 -21.59 16.46
N ASP A 241 10.35 -22.62 16.98
CA ASP A 241 9.75 -23.73 17.72
C ASP A 241 9.33 -23.40 19.15
N ASP A 242 9.78 -22.29 19.67
CA ASP A 242 9.52 -21.83 21.05
C ASP A 242 8.25 -20.99 21.23
N VAL A 243 7.53 -20.69 20.16
CA VAL A 243 6.31 -19.87 20.21
C VAL A 243 5.12 -20.65 20.78
N ASP A 244 4.15 -19.91 21.31
CA ASP A 244 2.83 -20.44 21.57
C ASP A 244 1.99 -20.36 20.30
N VAL A 245 1.75 -21.51 19.67
CA VAL A 245 1.04 -21.61 18.39
C VAL A 245 -0.42 -21.15 18.54
N ASP A 246 -1.06 -21.39 19.68
CA ASP A 246 -2.47 -21.02 19.89
C ASP A 246 -2.68 -19.51 19.87
N THR A 247 -1.82 -18.78 20.51
CA THR A 247 -1.87 -17.31 20.53
C THR A 247 -1.49 -16.69 19.17
N LEU A 248 -0.65 -17.39 18.39
CA LEU A 248 -0.13 -16.90 17.13
C LEU A 248 -1.14 -17.00 15.95
N ILE A 249 -2.05 -18.00 15.96
CA ILE A 249 -2.96 -18.27 14.83
C ILE A 249 -3.80 -17.06 14.43
N GLY A 250 -4.25 -16.26 15.40
CA GLY A 250 -5.01 -15.04 15.13
C GLY A 250 -4.19 -14.00 14.33
N GLN A 251 -2.93 -13.81 14.69
CA GLN A 251 -2.03 -12.87 14.00
C GLN A 251 -1.71 -13.37 12.58
N LEU A 252 -1.43 -14.67 12.41
CA LEU A 252 -1.19 -15.26 11.10
C LEU A 252 -2.41 -15.16 10.18
N TYR A 253 -3.62 -15.37 10.73
CA TYR A 253 -4.86 -15.19 9.99
C TYR A 253 -5.00 -13.74 9.52
N THR A 254 -4.93 -12.78 10.42
CA THR A 254 -5.05 -11.36 10.08
C THR A 254 -3.96 -10.93 9.10
N GLY A 255 -2.69 -11.28 9.38
CA GLY A 255 -1.55 -10.92 8.53
C GLY A 255 -1.64 -11.48 7.10
N ARG A 256 -2.43 -12.53 6.86
CA ARG A 256 -2.58 -13.10 5.51
C ARG A 256 -3.91 -12.81 4.85
N PHE A 257 -5.03 -12.86 5.59
CA PHE A 257 -6.36 -12.94 4.97
C PHE A 257 -7.15 -11.64 5.03
N MET A 258 -6.71 -10.64 5.78
CA MET A 258 -7.28 -9.29 5.74
C MET A 258 -7.35 -8.77 4.30
N ASN A 259 -8.42 -8.05 3.95
CA ASN A 259 -8.69 -7.57 2.59
C ASN A 259 -8.61 -8.67 1.52
N CYS A 260 -9.05 -9.89 1.84
CA CYS A 260 -8.92 -11.04 0.95
C CYS A 260 -7.45 -11.32 0.51
N GLY A 261 -6.47 -11.01 1.36
CA GLY A 261 -5.03 -11.12 1.07
C GLY A 261 -4.48 -10.08 0.09
N GLN A 262 -5.24 -9.03 -0.21
CA GLN A 262 -4.88 -7.97 -1.17
C GLN A 262 -4.13 -6.82 -0.49
N VAL A 263 -3.07 -7.16 0.24
CA VAL A 263 -2.23 -6.24 1.01
C VAL A 263 -0.79 -6.38 0.56
N CYS A 264 -0.09 -5.26 0.30
CA CYS A 264 1.28 -5.28 -0.22
C CYS A 264 2.25 -5.93 0.77
N ASP A 265 2.12 -5.66 2.06
CA ASP A 265 2.95 -6.21 3.14
C ASP A 265 2.30 -7.39 3.89
N ALA A 266 1.22 -7.99 3.38
CA ALA A 266 0.67 -9.23 3.95
C ALA A 266 1.72 -10.33 4.05
N THR A 267 1.60 -11.18 5.05
CA THR A 267 2.36 -12.45 5.13
C THR A 267 2.03 -13.31 3.92
N LYS A 268 2.95 -13.40 2.96
CA LYS A 268 2.75 -14.14 1.71
C LYS A 268 3.47 -15.48 1.69
N ARG A 269 4.39 -15.71 2.62
CA ARG A 269 5.17 -16.95 2.76
C ARG A 269 5.33 -17.27 4.23
N LEU A 270 4.84 -18.41 4.66
CA LEU A 270 5.01 -18.89 6.03
C LEU A 270 6.18 -19.87 6.08
N ILE A 271 7.19 -19.55 6.89
CA ILE A 271 8.42 -20.32 7.05
C ILE A 271 8.45 -20.82 8.49
N VAL A 272 8.14 -22.11 8.69
CA VAL A 272 7.84 -22.68 10.02
C VAL A 272 8.91 -23.68 10.42
N HIS A 273 9.38 -23.61 11.66
CA HIS A 273 10.29 -24.62 12.21
C HIS A 273 9.65 -26.02 12.11
N LYS A 274 10.42 -27.01 11.65
CA LYS A 274 9.94 -28.36 11.32
C LYS A 274 9.22 -29.04 12.48
N SER A 275 9.63 -28.82 13.71
CA SER A 275 9.05 -29.47 14.90
C SER A 275 7.58 -29.08 15.17
N ILE A 276 7.20 -27.84 14.83
CA ILE A 276 5.84 -27.32 15.08
C ILE A 276 4.99 -27.21 13.79
N TYR A 277 5.54 -27.55 12.63
CA TYR A 277 4.91 -27.39 11.34
C TYR A 277 3.51 -28.01 11.26
N ASN A 278 3.36 -29.28 11.66
CA ASN A 278 2.07 -29.97 11.59
C ASN A 278 1.02 -29.31 12.49
N THR A 279 1.43 -28.82 13.67
CA THR A 279 0.56 -28.09 14.60
C THR A 279 0.08 -26.79 13.99
N VAL A 280 0.98 -25.99 13.41
CA VAL A 280 0.64 -24.71 12.76
C VAL A 280 -0.30 -24.93 11.58
N VAL A 281 -0.02 -25.89 10.70
CA VAL A 281 -0.88 -26.21 9.54
C VAL A 281 -2.27 -26.61 10.00
N LYS A 282 -2.38 -27.53 10.96
CA LYS A 282 -3.67 -28.02 11.49
C LYS A 282 -4.49 -26.88 12.10
N LYS A 283 -3.89 -26.05 12.95
CA LYS A 283 -4.60 -24.95 13.63
C LYS A 283 -5.02 -23.84 12.66
N LEU A 284 -4.22 -23.54 11.65
CA LEU A 284 -4.63 -22.64 10.56
C LEU A 284 -5.79 -23.22 9.76
N GLU A 285 -5.77 -24.52 9.43
CA GLU A 285 -6.89 -25.19 8.75
C GLU A 285 -8.17 -25.08 9.58
N GLU A 286 -8.13 -25.44 10.88
CA GLU A 286 -9.25 -25.32 11.82
C GLU A 286 -9.79 -23.89 11.89
N ARG A 287 -8.92 -22.88 11.86
CA ARG A 287 -9.33 -21.47 11.82
C ARG A 287 -10.04 -21.11 10.53
N LEU A 288 -9.54 -21.58 9.38
CA LEU A 288 -10.05 -21.22 8.06
C LEU A 288 -11.38 -21.90 7.70
N VAL A 289 -11.64 -23.11 8.21
CA VAL A 289 -12.93 -23.81 8.05
C VAL A 289 -14.10 -22.96 8.57
N ASN A 290 -13.86 -22.16 9.60
CA ASN A 290 -14.87 -21.33 10.28
C ASN A 290 -14.97 -19.89 9.73
N VAL A 291 -14.26 -19.55 8.66
CA VAL A 291 -14.30 -18.20 8.07
C VAL A 291 -15.58 -18.02 7.26
N ARG A 292 -16.37 -17.03 7.65
CA ARG A 292 -17.57 -16.64 6.91
C ARG A 292 -17.21 -15.82 5.68
N ILE A 293 -17.47 -16.43 4.51
CA ILE A 293 -17.26 -15.78 3.19
C ILE A 293 -18.64 -15.38 2.66
N GLY A 294 -18.79 -14.17 2.14
CA GLY A 294 -20.09 -13.71 1.66
C GLY A 294 -20.11 -12.25 1.21
N ASP A 295 -21.31 -11.68 1.18
CA ASP A 295 -21.52 -10.27 0.84
C ASP A 295 -20.67 -9.37 1.77
N PRO A 296 -19.73 -8.57 1.24
CA PRO A 296 -18.86 -7.74 2.06
C PRO A 296 -19.60 -6.61 2.79
N GLU A 297 -20.84 -6.28 2.39
CA GLU A 297 -21.69 -5.32 3.11
C GLU A 297 -22.31 -5.91 4.39
N ASP A 298 -22.38 -7.26 4.51
CA ASP A 298 -22.82 -7.93 5.74
C ASP A 298 -21.69 -7.84 6.80
N ALA A 299 -21.99 -7.24 7.95
CA ALA A 299 -21.04 -7.09 9.06
C ALA A 299 -20.51 -8.41 9.63
N ALA A 300 -21.18 -9.55 9.37
CA ALA A 300 -20.70 -10.86 9.78
C ALA A 300 -19.74 -11.50 8.78
N THR A 301 -19.56 -10.94 7.59
CA THR A 301 -18.61 -11.42 6.59
C THR A 301 -17.18 -11.11 7.04
N GLN A 302 -16.34 -12.16 7.06
CA GLN A 302 -14.94 -12.09 7.46
C GLN A 302 -13.98 -12.09 6.26
N LEU A 303 -14.43 -12.61 5.12
CA LEU A 303 -13.67 -12.62 3.87
C LEU A 303 -14.58 -12.21 2.72
N GLY A 304 -14.26 -11.11 2.07
CA GLY A 304 -14.96 -10.60 0.90
C GLY A 304 -14.44 -11.17 -0.41
N SER A 305 -14.58 -10.42 -1.50
CA SER A 305 -14.10 -10.80 -2.83
C SER A 305 -12.74 -10.16 -3.15
N LEU A 306 -12.10 -10.67 -4.19
CA LEU A 306 -11.03 -9.96 -4.89
C LEU A 306 -11.63 -8.77 -5.66
N VAL A 307 -10.80 -7.79 -5.99
CA VAL A 307 -11.24 -6.54 -6.65
C VAL A 307 -11.77 -6.75 -8.06
N ALA A 308 -11.28 -7.74 -8.80
CA ALA A 308 -11.60 -7.90 -10.21
C ALA A 308 -11.41 -9.32 -10.71
N LYS A 309 -12.09 -9.66 -11.81
CA LYS A 309 -11.97 -10.94 -12.50
C LYS A 309 -10.53 -11.27 -12.88
N ARG A 310 -9.76 -10.27 -13.37
CA ARG A 310 -8.35 -10.47 -13.75
C ARG A 310 -7.47 -10.87 -12.58
N GLN A 311 -7.75 -10.39 -11.35
CA GLN A 311 -7.02 -10.79 -10.14
C GLN A 311 -7.37 -12.21 -9.73
N LEU A 312 -8.64 -12.59 -9.84
CA LEU A 312 -9.10 -13.95 -9.60
C LEU A 312 -8.43 -14.94 -10.56
N GLU A 313 -8.42 -14.64 -11.88
CA GLU A 313 -7.80 -15.48 -12.90
C GLU A 313 -6.28 -15.63 -12.70
N LEU A 314 -5.59 -14.54 -12.32
CA LEU A 314 -4.17 -14.59 -11.98
C LEU A 314 -3.90 -15.50 -10.78
N LEU A 315 -4.71 -15.37 -9.72
CA LEU A 315 -4.59 -16.18 -8.51
C LEU A 315 -4.83 -17.67 -8.81
N GLU A 316 -5.86 -17.99 -9.59
CA GLU A 316 -6.14 -19.35 -10.05
C GLU A 316 -4.98 -19.94 -10.85
N ALA A 317 -4.37 -19.15 -11.74
CA ALA A 317 -3.20 -19.59 -12.51
C ALA A 317 -1.97 -19.83 -11.60
N GLN A 318 -1.76 -19.02 -10.56
CA GLN A 318 -0.68 -19.23 -9.60
C GLN A 318 -0.88 -20.49 -8.76
N VAL A 319 -2.10 -20.74 -8.27
CA VAL A 319 -2.43 -21.95 -7.51
C VAL A 319 -2.39 -23.18 -8.41
N GLY A 320 -2.89 -23.08 -9.65
CA GLY A 320 -2.83 -24.17 -10.64
C GLY A 320 -1.41 -24.59 -10.99
N ASP A 321 -0.48 -23.63 -11.17
CA ASP A 321 0.95 -23.92 -11.35
C ASP A 321 1.53 -24.68 -10.15
N ALA A 322 1.22 -24.23 -8.94
CA ALA A 322 1.73 -24.88 -7.73
C ALA A 322 1.24 -26.33 -7.60
N VAL A 323 -0.05 -26.58 -7.82
CA VAL A 323 -0.65 -27.91 -7.78
C VAL A 323 -0.05 -28.81 -8.87
N ALA A 324 0.06 -28.33 -10.10
CA ALA A 324 0.66 -29.07 -11.21
C ALA A 324 2.12 -29.47 -10.94
N ARG A 325 2.85 -28.68 -10.12
CA ARG A 325 4.24 -28.98 -9.70
C ARG A 325 4.33 -29.76 -8.39
N GLY A 326 3.21 -30.24 -7.85
CA GLY A 326 3.15 -31.14 -6.71
C GLY A 326 2.93 -30.47 -5.35
N ALA A 327 2.54 -29.19 -5.29
CA ALA A 327 2.02 -28.61 -4.06
C ALA A 327 0.71 -29.29 -3.65
N LYS A 328 0.47 -29.38 -2.35
CA LYS A 328 -0.74 -29.97 -1.78
C LYS A 328 -1.64 -28.84 -1.26
N VAL A 329 -2.90 -28.85 -1.68
CA VAL A 329 -3.94 -27.99 -1.12
C VAL A 329 -4.44 -28.65 0.17
N VAL A 330 -4.23 -27.99 1.31
CA VAL A 330 -4.76 -28.43 2.61
C VAL A 330 -6.23 -28.06 2.71
N ILE A 331 -6.56 -26.79 2.39
CA ILE A 331 -7.91 -26.24 2.37
C ILE A 331 -8.02 -25.20 1.26
N GLY A 332 -9.23 -24.98 0.73
CA GLY A 332 -9.52 -23.96 -0.29
C GLY A 332 -9.15 -24.39 -1.72
N GLY A 333 -8.33 -23.62 -2.39
CA GLY A 333 -7.81 -23.88 -3.74
C GLY A 333 -8.83 -23.74 -4.87
N ARG A 334 -9.99 -23.12 -4.64
CA ARG A 334 -11.10 -23.00 -5.61
C ARG A 334 -12.02 -21.83 -5.28
N ARG A 335 -12.89 -21.50 -6.22
CA ARG A 335 -14.02 -20.58 -5.97
C ARG A 335 -15.06 -21.24 -5.05
N PRO A 336 -15.72 -20.48 -4.16
CA PRO A 336 -16.87 -20.97 -3.40
C PRO A 336 -18.06 -21.24 -4.34
N ALA A 337 -18.86 -22.25 -4.03
CA ALA A 337 -20.11 -22.48 -4.73
C ALA A 337 -21.17 -21.44 -4.34
N GLY A 338 -21.97 -20.99 -5.29
CA GLY A 338 -23.14 -20.13 -5.04
C GLY A 338 -22.84 -18.64 -4.79
N LEU A 339 -21.58 -18.23 -4.79
CA LEU A 339 -21.22 -16.80 -4.72
C LEU A 339 -20.80 -16.30 -6.11
N PRO A 340 -21.58 -15.39 -6.72
CA PRO A 340 -21.20 -14.77 -7.97
C PRO A 340 -20.10 -13.71 -7.75
N GLY A 341 -19.24 -13.49 -8.76
CA GLY A 341 -18.21 -12.47 -8.69
C GLY A 341 -16.81 -13.00 -8.42
N ALA A 342 -15.93 -12.18 -7.86
CA ALA A 342 -14.50 -12.47 -7.76
C ALA A 342 -14.11 -13.17 -6.45
N TYR A 343 -14.87 -14.14 -5.99
CA TYR A 343 -14.58 -14.86 -4.75
C TYR A 343 -13.59 -16.01 -4.93
N TYR A 344 -12.73 -16.20 -3.93
CA TYR A 344 -11.82 -17.32 -3.82
C TYR A 344 -11.73 -17.79 -2.36
N LEU A 345 -11.71 -19.10 -2.14
CA LEU A 345 -11.64 -19.65 -0.78
C LEU A 345 -10.28 -19.38 -0.15
N PRO A 346 -10.20 -19.09 1.17
CA PRO A 346 -8.94 -19.01 1.87
C PRO A 346 -8.22 -20.36 1.74
N THR A 347 -6.94 -20.29 1.34
CA THR A 347 -6.20 -21.44 0.84
C THR A 347 -4.87 -21.61 1.56
N ILE A 348 -4.56 -22.83 1.98
CA ILE A 348 -3.25 -23.22 2.47
C ILE A 348 -2.62 -24.19 1.47
N LEU A 349 -1.38 -23.87 1.06
CA LEU A 349 -0.56 -24.73 0.21
C LEU A 349 0.65 -25.25 0.99
N THR A 350 0.87 -26.55 0.93
CA THR A 350 2.04 -27.25 1.49
C THR A 350 2.83 -27.94 0.39
N ASN A 351 4.00 -28.48 0.72
CA ASN A 351 4.92 -29.06 -0.27
C ASN A 351 5.28 -28.07 -1.40
N VAL A 352 5.37 -26.78 -1.03
CA VAL A 352 5.70 -25.70 -1.96
C VAL A 352 7.22 -25.73 -2.25
N LYS A 353 7.58 -25.54 -3.52
CA LYS A 353 8.96 -25.50 -3.98
C LYS A 353 9.31 -24.14 -4.58
N ARG A 354 10.60 -23.83 -4.60
CA ARG A 354 11.13 -22.51 -5.03
C ARG A 354 10.82 -22.15 -6.49
N GLU A 355 10.64 -23.13 -7.36
CA GLU A 355 10.29 -22.92 -8.77
C GLU A 355 8.82 -22.59 -9.03
N MET A 356 7.94 -22.77 -8.06
CA MET A 356 6.51 -22.50 -8.19
C MET A 356 6.21 -20.98 -8.22
N ARG A 357 5.21 -20.60 -9.00
CA ARG A 357 4.79 -19.18 -9.10
C ARG A 357 4.39 -18.59 -7.75
N VAL A 358 3.70 -19.34 -6.91
CA VAL A 358 3.30 -18.89 -5.55
C VAL A 358 4.48 -18.57 -4.62
N TRP A 359 5.72 -19.02 -4.96
CA TRP A 359 6.93 -18.67 -4.24
C TRP A 359 7.67 -17.50 -4.87
N LYS A 360 7.74 -17.46 -6.20
CA LYS A 360 8.52 -16.47 -6.96
C LYS A 360 7.81 -15.13 -7.14
N GLU A 361 6.47 -15.18 -7.33
CA GLU A 361 5.66 -14.01 -7.63
C GLU A 361 4.97 -13.51 -6.37
N GLU A 362 4.47 -12.28 -6.43
CA GLU A 362 3.55 -11.77 -5.43
C GLU A 362 2.19 -12.46 -5.57
N VAL A 363 1.72 -13.10 -4.50
CA VAL A 363 0.37 -13.69 -4.43
C VAL A 363 -0.58 -12.68 -3.79
N PHE A 364 -1.38 -12.00 -4.61
CA PHE A 364 -2.27 -10.92 -4.16
C PHE A 364 -3.72 -11.42 -4.02
N GLY A 365 -3.91 -12.31 -3.03
CA GLY A 365 -5.17 -13.01 -2.78
C GLY A 365 -5.06 -13.96 -1.57
N PRO A 366 -6.13 -14.63 -1.14
CA PRO A 366 -6.19 -15.36 0.15
C PRO A 366 -5.51 -16.74 0.08
N VAL A 367 -4.25 -16.80 -0.34
CA VAL A 367 -3.47 -18.05 -0.51
C VAL A 367 -2.17 -17.98 0.27
N LEU A 368 -1.92 -18.91 1.18
CA LEU A 368 -0.75 -18.98 2.04
C LEU A 368 0.09 -20.22 1.74
N PRO A 369 1.23 -20.08 1.05
CA PRO A 369 2.23 -21.14 0.94
C PRO A 369 3.01 -21.28 2.24
N ILE A 370 3.21 -22.52 2.69
CA ILE A 370 3.93 -22.88 3.91
C ILE A 370 5.10 -23.80 3.59
N VAL A 371 6.29 -23.45 4.08
CA VAL A 371 7.50 -24.26 3.98
C VAL A 371 8.13 -24.46 5.36
N THR A 372 9.07 -25.40 5.48
CA THR A 372 9.76 -25.70 6.74
C THR A 372 11.21 -25.30 6.72
N PHE A 373 11.78 -25.08 7.91
CA PHE A 373 13.21 -24.95 8.16
C PHE A 373 13.63 -25.71 9.42
N GLN A 374 14.92 -25.97 9.59
CA GLN A 374 15.50 -26.64 10.75
C GLN A 374 16.56 -25.78 11.47
N THR A 375 17.22 -24.89 10.76
CA THR A 375 18.28 -24.03 11.30
C THR A 375 17.96 -22.55 11.07
N GLU A 376 18.53 -21.68 11.89
CA GLU A 376 18.40 -20.22 11.78
C GLU A 376 18.89 -19.72 10.39
N ASP A 377 20.03 -20.27 9.92
CA ASP A 377 20.56 -19.89 8.60
C ASP A 377 19.65 -20.32 7.43
N GLU A 378 19.00 -21.48 7.54
CA GLU A 378 17.99 -21.94 6.57
C GLU A 378 16.77 -21.03 6.56
N ALA A 379 16.28 -20.60 7.74
CA ALA A 379 15.16 -19.67 7.86
C ALA A 379 15.49 -18.33 7.18
N ILE A 380 16.67 -17.78 7.44
CA ILE A 380 17.16 -16.53 6.83
C ILE A 380 17.29 -16.67 5.31
N ALA A 381 17.86 -17.79 4.83
CA ALA A 381 17.99 -18.04 3.40
C ALA A 381 16.62 -18.11 2.71
N LEU A 382 15.63 -18.80 3.29
CA LEU A 382 14.27 -18.87 2.78
C LEU A 382 13.57 -17.52 2.83
N ALA A 383 13.75 -16.75 3.90
CA ALA A 383 13.16 -15.42 4.02
C ALA A 383 13.64 -14.48 2.91
N ASN A 384 14.94 -14.52 2.59
CA ASN A 384 15.56 -13.69 1.57
C ASN A 384 15.40 -14.20 0.13
N ASP A 385 14.87 -15.43 -0.07
CA ASP A 385 14.68 -16.05 -1.39
C ASP A 385 13.47 -15.45 -2.14
N THR A 386 13.57 -14.18 -2.44
CA THR A 386 12.54 -13.39 -3.14
C THR A 386 13.17 -12.16 -3.80
N PRO A 387 12.64 -11.69 -4.94
CA PRO A 387 13.06 -10.43 -5.53
C PRO A 387 12.51 -9.19 -4.76
N TYR A 388 11.64 -9.41 -3.78
CA TYR A 388 11.00 -8.37 -2.97
C TYR A 388 11.74 -8.13 -1.65
N GLY A 389 11.34 -7.09 -0.95
CA GLY A 389 11.90 -6.71 0.35
C GLY A 389 11.06 -5.60 1.01
N LEU A 390 9.72 -5.77 1.06
CA LEU A 390 8.83 -4.78 1.67
C LEU A 390 8.83 -4.93 3.19
N GLY A 391 8.34 -6.04 3.69
CA GLY A 391 8.30 -6.34 5.11
C GLY A 391 8.65 -7.79 5.43
N ALA A 392 8.74 -8.11 6.71
CA ALA A 392 8.89 -9.45 7.26
C ALA A 392 8.36 -9.53 8.71
N GLN A 393 8.11 -10.74 9.17
CA GLN A 393 7.76 -11.02 10.56
C GLN A 393 8.66 -12.13 11.12
N VAL A 394 9.07 -12.03 12.39
CA VAL A 394 9.85 -13.05 13.07
C VAL A 394 9.21 -13.35 14.42
N PHE A 395 8.84 -14.61 14.65
CA PHE A 395 8.18 -15.06 15.86
C PHE A 395 9.07 -16.01 16.65
N SER A 396 9.47 -15.60 17.85
CA SER A 396 10.27 -16.38 18.81
C SER A 396 10.12 -15.81 20.22
N LYS A 397 10.06 -16.65 21.25
CA LYS A 397 10.18 -16.21 22.64
C LYS A 397 11.58 -15.71 22.97
N ASP A 398 12.59 -16.25 22.30
CA ASP A 398 13.97 -15.74 22.35
C ASP A 398 14.08 -14.48 21.50
N VAL A 399 13.93 -13.32 22.13
CA VAL A 399 13.95 -12.01 21.47
C VAL A 399 15.32 -11.72 20.84
N ASP A 400 16.42 -12.15 21.45
CA ASP A 400 17.77 -11.96 20.90
C ASP A 400 17.95 -12.74 19.60
N ARG A 401 17.42 -13.97 19.53
CA ARG A 401 17.35 -14.75 18.31
C ARG A 401 16.51 -14.03 17.25
N ALA A 402 15.32 -13.55 17.63
CA ALA A 402 14.46 -12.84 16.69
C ALA A 402 15.15 -11.59 16.11
N ILE A 403 15.84 -10.80 16.94
CA ILE A 403 16.62 -9.64 16.51
C ILE A 403 17.78 -10.05 15.59
N ARG A 404 18.52 -11.11 15.91
CA ARG A 404 19.61 -11.61 15.04
C ARG A 404 19.12 -12.00 13.67
N VAL A 405 17.97 -12.68 13.61
CA VAL A 405 17.34 -13.09 12.33
C VAL A 405 16.82 -11.88 11.58
N ALA A 406 16.10 -10.98 12.25
CA ALA A 406 15.58 -9.74 11.65
C ALA A 406 16.70 -8.93 10.98
N ASN A 407 17.84 -8.74 11.66
CA ASN A 407 18.98 -8.01 11.13
C ASN A 407 19.60 -8.63 9.85
N LYS A 408 19.32 -9.90 9.56
CA LYS A 408 19.80 -10.61 8.36
C LYS A 408 18.73 -10.71 7.25
N ILE A 409 17.49 -10.31 7.52
CA ILE A 409 16.42 -10.27 6.50
C ILE A 409 16.47 -8.93 5.77
N ASN A 410 16.50 -8.97 4.44
CA ASN A 410 16.53 -7.77 3.61
C ASN A 410 15.11 -7.27 3.29
N ALA A 411 14.52 -6.55 4.23
CA ALA A 411 13.21 -5.92 4.11
C ALA A 411 13.25 -4.48 4.64
N GLY A 412 12.27 -3.68 4.27
CA GLY A 412 12.15 -2.28 4.72
C GLY A 412 11.64 -2.15 6.13
N SER A 413 10.73 -3.04 6.55
CA SER A 413 10.20 -3.12 7.92
C SER A 413 10.14 -4.57 8.38
N ILE A 414 10.39 -4.79 9.68
CA ILE A 414 10.35 -6.13 10.28
C ILE A 414 9.69 -6.05 11.65
N ASP A 415 8.63 -6.82 11.82
CA ASP A 415 7.96 -6.98 13.09
C ASP A 415 8.50 -8.20 13.83
N ILE A 416 8.77 -8.05 15.12
CA ILE A 416 9.13 -9.15 16.02
C ILE A 416 7.95 -9.40 16.95
N ASN A 417 7.42 -10.62 16.93
CA ASN A 417 6.28 -11.06 17.73
C ASN A 417 5.04 -10.18 17.48
N ASP A 418 4.62 -9.41 18.49
CA ASP A 418 3.50 -8.47 18.46
C ASP A 418 3.91 -7.04 18.06
N GLY A 419 5.14 -6.85 17.59
CA GLY A 419 5.62 -5.59 17.05
C GLY A 419 4.72 -5.11 15.91
N ASN A 420 4.54 -3.81 15.83
CA ASN A 420 3.74 -3.18 14.79
C ASN A 420 4.46 -1.94 14.26
N HIS A 421 5.06 -2.06 13.07
CA HIS A 421 5.75 -0.96 12.39
C HIS A 421 4.79 0.10 11.84
N TRP A 422 3.50 -0.18 11.77
CA TRP A 422 2.49 0.73 11.27
C TRP A 422 2.14 1.80 12.30
N GLN A 423 3.03 2.79 12.43
CA GLN A 423 2.82 3.99 13.22
C GLN A 423 3.01 5.21 12.34
N PRO A 424 2.20 6.28 12.45
CA PRO A 424 2.30 7.46 11.59
C PRO A 424 3.70 8.09 11.56
N CYS A 425 4.46 8.00 12.64
CA CYS A 425 5.80 8.57 12.77
C CYS A 425 6.91 7.68 12.19
N THR A 426 6.64 6.40 11.87
CA THR A 426 7.64 5.48 11.31
C THR A 426 7.63 5.51 9.77
N PRO A 427 8.81 5.51 9.13
CA PRO A 427 8.86 5.46 7.67
C PRO A 427 8.47 4.07 7.17
N PHE A 428 7.67 4.01 6.12
CA PHE A 428 7.32 2.79 5.42
C PHE A 428 7.92 2.77 4.01
N GLY A 429 8.31 1.59 3.55
CA GLY A 429 8.78 1.37 2.19
C GLY A 429 9.73 0.20 2.04
N GLY A 430 9.87 -0.26 0.80
CA GLY A 430 10.56 -1.49 0.47
C GLY A 430 11.99 -1.33 -0.01
N ASN A 431 12.71 -2.46 0.05
CA ASN A 431 14.01 -2.68 -0.58
C ASN A 431 13.84 -3.50 -1.87
N LYS A 432 14.91 -3.66 -2.65
CA LYS A 432 14.94 -4.49 -3.89
C LYS A 432 13.79 -4.13 -4.85
N GLY A 433 12.98 -5.12 -5.25
CA GLY A 433 11.85 -4.97 -6.15
C GLY A 433 10.59 -4.39 -5.50
N SER A 434 10.59 -4.15 -4.19
CA SER A 434 9.47 -3.59 -3.45
C SER A 434 9.43 -2.07 -3.42
N GLY A 435 10.48 -1.39 -3.88
CA GLY A 435 10.37 0.05 -4.03
C GLY A 435 11.66 0.85 -3.87
N LYS A 436 11.50 2.16 -3.92
CA LYS A 436 12.52 3.20 -3.74
C LYS A 436 11.91 4.40 -3.03
N GLY A 437 12.64 4.96 -2.07
CA GLY A 437 12.15 6.02 -1.19
C GLY A 437 11.39 5.45 0.00
N ARG A 438 10.76 6.34 0.75
CA ARG A 438 9.93 6.02 1.91
C ARG A 438 8.72 6.93 1.94
N GLU A 439 7.65 6.45 2.56
CA GLU A 439 6.50 7.27 2.94
C GLU A 439 6.34 7.28 4.47
N HIS A 440 5.53 8.18 4.99
CA HIS A 440 5.25 8.41 6.41
C HIS A 440 6.42 8.94 7.26
N GLY A 441 6.05 9.55 8.38
CA GLY A 441 6.98 10.11 9.34
C GLY A 441 7.92 11.16 8.74
N LYS A 442 8.93 11.55 9.50
CA LYS A 442 9.93 12.54 9.07
C LYS A 442 10.59 12.17 7.75
N HIS A 443 11.00 10.90 7.61
CA HIS A 443 11.71 10.46 6.40
C HIS A 443 10.83 10.51 5.15
N GLY A 444 9.55 10.09 5.26
CA GLY A 444 8.61 10.19 4.14
C GLY A 444 8.37 11.63 3.69
N PHE A 445 8.20 12.56 4.63
CA PHE A 445 8.06 13.98 4.29
C PHE A 445 9.31 14.54 3.61
N GLN A 446 10.52 14.17 4.07
CA GLN A 446 11.78 14.60 3.47
C GLN A 446 12.01 14.06 2.05
N GLU A 447 11.47 12.86 1.73
CA GLU A 447 11.51 12.30 0.37
C GLU A 447 10.76 13.18 -0.66
N LEU A 448 9.80 13.98 -0.21
CA LEU A 448 9.01 14.89 -1.06
C LEU A 448 9.69 16.23 -1.32
N CYS A 449 10.92 16.40 -0.81
CA CYS A 449 11.68 17.66 -0.86
C CYS A 449 13.06 17.46 -1.49
N GLN A 450 13.65 18.58 -1.87
CA GLN A 450 15.09 18.70 -2.12
C GLN A 450 15.76 19.40 -0.94
N ILE A 451 17.00 19.00 -0.66
CA ILE A 451 17.80 19.55 0.43
C ILE A 451 18.63 20.74 -0.07
N LYS A 452 18.57 21.86 0.64
CA LYS A 452 19.43 23.02 0.42
C LYS A 452 20.24 23.32 1.67
N VAL A 453 21.55 23.54 1.52
CA VAL A 453 22.43 24.02 2.60
C VAL A 453 22.66 25.50 2.45
N ILE A 454 22.43 26.25 3.54
CA ILE A 454 22.72 27.68 3.63
C ILE A 454 23.81 27.85 4.69
N ALA A 455 24.99 28.28 4.28
CA ALA A 455 26.09 28.60 5.18
C ALA A 455 26.10 30.11 5.48
N ILE A 456 26.16 30.47 6.76
CA ILE A 456 26.13 31.85 7.26
C ILE A 456 27.40 32.11 8.08
#